data_e73272564c38d332df91f223ba404aa2
#
_entry.id   e73272564c38d332df91f223ba404aa2
#
_cell.length_a   1.000
_cell.length_b   1.000
_cell.length_c   1.000
_cell.angle_alpha   90.00
_cell.angle_beta   90.00
_cell.angle_gamma   90.00
#
_symmetry.space_group_name_H-M   'P 1'
#
loop_
_entity.id
_entity.type
_entity.pdbx_description
1 polymer ?
#
loop_
_entity_poly.entity_id
_entity_poly.type
_entity_poly.pdbx_seq_one_letter_code
_entity_poly.pdbx_strand_id
1 'polypeptide(L)'
;MIHPLSDMQALIPESTNVWQFCVILPKAQIGENCNICSHCLIENDVKIGDNVTIKSGVQVWDGITIEDNVQVGANVSFTNDRYPRAKNPNWILEHTKICKGASIGAGCTLLCGITIGENAMIGAGSVVTKDVPAGELWVGTPAKFVRKI
;
A
#
# COMPACT_ATOMS: atom_id res chain seq x y z
N MET A 1 11.47 0.84 -16.29
CA MET A 1 12.05 -0.52 -16.55
C MET A 1 11.16 -1.59 -15.94
N ILE A 2 10.78 -2.59 -16.72
CA ILE A 2 10.05 -3.77 -16.23
C ILE A 2 11.00 -4.96 -16.30
N HIS A 3 11.19 -5.65 -15.16
CA HIS A 3 12.08 -6.79 -15.11
C HIS A 3 11.43 -8.01 -15.79
N PRO A 4 12.15 -8.77 -16.65
CA PRO A 4 11.56 -9.85 -17.44
C PRO A 4 11.01 -11.05 -16.62
N LEU A 5 11.36 -11.16 -15.35
CA LEU A 5 10.82 -12.17 -14.44
C LEU A 5 9.59 -11.67 -13.66
N SER A 6 8.92 -10.61 -14.12
CA SER A 6 7.64 -10.13 -13.54
C SER A 6 6.47 -10.54 -14.43
N ASP A 7 5.35 -10.87 -13.82
CA ASP A 7 4.07 -11.06 -14.51
C ASP A 7 3.31 -9.74 -14.57
N MET A 8 3.38 -9.09 -15.72
CA MET A 8 2.84 -7.75 -15.95
C MET A 8 1.65 -7.83 -16.88
N GLN A 9 0.47 -7.58 -16.35
CA GLN A 9 -0.77 -7.61 -17.12
C GLN A 9 -1.39 -6.21 -17.30
N ALA A 10 -0.99 -5.23 -16.47
CA ALA A 10 -1.40 -3.83 -16.56
C ALA A 10 -0.49 -3.01 -17.47
N LEU A 11 -1.00 -1.86 -17.95
CA LEU A 11 -0.17 -0.87 -18.63
C LEU A 11 0.64 -0.07 -17.59
N ILE A 12 1.96 -0.12 -17.72
CA ILE A 12 2.89 0.56 -16.81
C ILE A 12 3.60 1.68 -17.57
N PRO A 13 3.64 2.92 -17.02
CA PRO A 13 4.42 4.02 -17.60
C PRO A 13 5.90 3.66 -17.74
N GLU A 14 6.55 4.15 -18.81
CA GLU A 14 7.97 3.86 -19.06
C GLU A 14 8.91 4.37 -17.96
N SER A 15 8.51 5.44 -17.27
CA SER A 15 9.23 6.02 -16.15
C SER A 15 9.20 5.17 -14.88
N THR A 16 8.28 4.22 -14.78
CA THR A 16 8.10 3.37 -13.60
C THR A 16 8.97 2.12 -13.68
N ASN A 17 9.57 1.77 -12.54
CA ASN A 17 10.39 0.56 -12.40
C ASN A 17 9.59 -0.52 -11.67
N VAL A 18 9.59 -1.72 -12.26
CA VAL A 18 9.05 -2.94 -11.64
C VAL A 18 10.14 -4.00 -11.61
N TRP A 19 10.49 -4.43 -10.42
CA TRP A 19 11.55 -5.40 -10.18
C TRP A 19 11.03 -6.83 -10.31
N GLN A 20 11.94 -7.81 -10.24
CA GLN A 20 11.64 -9.22 -10.47
C GLN A 20 10.60 -9.80 -9.51
N PHE A 21 9.89 -10.81 -9.98
CA PHE A 21 8.90 -11.57 -9.22
C PHE A 21 7.71 -10.76 -8.73
N CYS A 22 7.42 -9.64 -9.37
CA CYS A 22 6.17 -8.91 -9.15
C CYS A 22 5.06 -9.50 -10.00
N VAL A 23 3.84 -9.47 -9.48
CA VAL A 23 2.60 -9.78 -10.20
C VAL A 23 1.72 -8.55 -10.16
N ILE A 24 1.36 -8.00 -11.32
CA ILE A 24 0.47 -6.83 -11.42
C ILE A 24 -0.70 -7.17 -12.33
N LEU A 25 -1.90 -7.22 -11.76
CA LEU A 25 -3.11 -7.63 -12.45
C LEU A 25 -3.61 -6.56 -13.45
N PRO A 26 -4.39 -6.94 -14.48
CA PRO A 26 -4.59 -6.12 -15.68
C PRO A 26 -5.32 -4.80 -15.46
N LYS A 27 -6.11 -4.64 -14.40
CA LYS A 27 -6.88 -3.42 -14.13
C LYS A 27 -6.21 -2.49 -13.12
N ALA A 28 -5.07 -2.86 -12.55
CA ALA A 28 -4.30 -1.99 -11.66
C ALA A 28 -3.92 -0.70 -12.39
N GLN A 29 -4.05 0.43 -11.70
CA GLN A 29 -3.67 1.74 -12.20
C GLN A 29 -2.41 2.19 -11.46
N ILE A 30 -1.33 2.44 -12.19
CA ILE A 30 -0.03 2.84 -11.61
C ILE A 30 0.47 4.07 -12.34
N GLY A 31 0.85 5.08 -11.58
CA GLY A 31 1.34 6.36 -12.07
C GLY A 31 2.80 6.34 -12.54
N GLU A 32 3.29 7.54 -12.82
CA GLU A 32 4.64 7.81 -13.31
C GLU A 32 5.71 7.73 -12.20
N ASN A 33 6.94 7.45 -12.59
CA ASN A 33 8.12 7.48 -11.71
C ASN A 33 8.01 6.60 -10.45
N CYS A 34 7.19 5.55 -10.48
CA CYS A 34 7.07 4.64 -9.36
C CYS A 34 8.23 3.64 -9.30
N ASN A 35 8.48 3.11 -8.11
CA ASN A 35 9.45 2.05 -7.88
C ASN A 35 8.80 0.90 -7.11
N ILE A 36 8.45 -0.18 -7.82
CA ILE A 36 7.81 -1.36 -7.24
C ILE A 36 8.88 -2.44 -7.11
N CYS A 37 9.34 -2.65 -5.87
CA CYS A 37 10.38 -3.60 -5.57
C CYS A 37 9.90 -5.06 -5.69
N SER A 38 10.84 -5.98 -5.65
CA SER A 38 10.59 -7.40 -5.93
C SER A 38 9.57 -8.06 -4.99
N HIS A 39 8.89 -9.11 -5.49
CA HIS A 39 7.92 -9.91 -4.75
C HIS A 39 6.68 -9.13 -4.29
N CYS A 40 6.27 -8.11 -5.04
CA CYS A 40 5.00 -7.42 -4.80
C CYS A 40 3.87 -8.03 -5.63
N LEU A 41 2.67 -8.05 -5.05
CA LEU A 41 1.43 -8.33 -5.77
C LEU A 41 0.56 -7.07 -5.75
N ILE A 42 0.03 -6.67 -6.90
CA ILE A 42 -0.92 -5.57 -7.03
C ILE A 42 -2.17 -6.06 -7.74
N GLU A 43 -3.31 -6.01 -7.04
CA GLU A 43 -4.59 -6.49 -7.54
C GLU A 43 -5.30 -5.48 -8.46
N ASN A 44 -6.47 -5.86 -8.99
CA ASN A 44 -7.17 -5.12 -10.04
C ASN A 44 -7.76 -3.79 -9.60
N ASP A 45 -8.41 -3.73 -8.43
CA ASP A 45 -9.03 -2.52 -7.90
C ASP A 45 -8.04 -1.73 -7.03
N VAL A 46 -6.85 -1.51 -7.56
CA VAL A 46 -5.78 -0.74 -6.91
C VAL A 46 -5.44 0.48 -7.75
N LYS A 47 -5.28 1.62 -7.05
CA LYS A 47 -4.82 2.88 -7.65
C LYS A 47 -3.57 3.35 -6.94
N ILE A 48 -2.50 3.55 -7.70
CA ILE A 48 -1.21 4.06 -7.23
C ILE A 48 -0.89 5.32 -8.03
N GLY A 49 -0.68 6.42 -7.33
CA GLY A 49 -0.31 7.71 -7.90
C GLY A 49 1.14 7.77 -8.39
N ASP A 50 1.65 8.98 -8.59
CA ASP A 50 2.99 9.23 -9.10
C ASP A 50 4.05 9.22 -7.99
N ASN A 51 5.30 8.90 -8.36
CA ASN A 51 6.46 8.93 -7.46
C ASN A 51 6.31 8.01 -6.22
N VAL A 52 5.55 6.95 -6.32
CA VAL A 52 5.33 6.01 -5.20
C VAL A 52 6.44 4.97 -5.16
N THR A 53 6.93 4.68 -3.96
CA THR A 53 7.85 3.57 -3.73
C THR A 53 7.17 2.50 -2.88
N ILE A 54 7.09 1.29 -3.43
CA ILE A 54 6.62 0.09 -2.71
C ILE A 54 7.80 -0.86 -2.56
N LYS A 55 8.23 -1.07 -1.32
CA LYS A 55 9.34 -1.97 -1.02
C LYS A 55 8.92 -3.44 -1.12
N SER A 56 9.92 -4.32 -1.13
CA SER A 56 9.73 -5.75 -1.39
C SER A 56 8.75 -6.44 -0.44
N GLY A 57 8.03 -7.42 -0.97
CA GLY A 57 7.16 -8.30 -0.19
C GLY A 57 5.81 -7.70 0.20
N VAL A 58 5.40 -6.62 -0.45
CA VAL A 58 4.10 -5.97 -0.19
C VAL A 58 3.03 -6.50 -1.13
N GLN A 59 1.89 -6.89 -0.58
CA GLN A 59 0.69 -7.21 -1.34
C GLN A 59 -0.31 -6.06 -1.20
N VAL A 60 -0.71 -5.49 -2.34
CA VAL A 60 -1.72 -4.41 -2.40
C VAL A 60 -3.00 -5.01 -2.96
N TRP A 61 -3.94 -5.25 -2.06
CA TRP A 61 -5.22 -5.90 -2.35
C TRP A 61 -6.22 -4.95 -2.98
N ASP A 62 -7.27 -5.51 -3.60
CA ASP A 62 -8.41 -4.73 -4.09
C ASP A 62 -8.94 -3.75 -3.04
N GLY A 63 -9.33 -2.55 -3.47
CA GLY A 63 -9.88 -1.49 -2.63
C GLY A 63 -8.84 -0.55 -2.01
N ILE A 64 -7.56 -0.69 -2.34
CA ILE A 64 -6.50 0.16 -1.80
C ILE A 64 -6.15 1.26 -2.80
N THR A 65 -6.13 2.49 -2.31
CA THR A 65 -5.64 3.67 -3.04
C THR A 65 -4.41 4.24 -2.36
N ILE A 66 -3.34 4.42 -3.11
CA ILE A 66 -2.07 5.03 -2.67
C ILE A 66 -1.84 6.27 -3.52
N GLU A 67 -1.87 7.44 -2.89
CA GLU A 67 -1.67 8.72 -3.59
C GLU A 67 -0.18 9.00 -3.88
N ASP A 68 0.11 10.16 -4.49
CA ASP A 68 1.44 10.52 -4.93
C ASP A 68 2.47 10.62 -3.78
N ASN A 69 3.73 10.39 -4.11
CA ASN A 69 4.88 10.56 -3.20
C ASN A 69 4.81 9.72 -1.92
N VAL A 70 4.05 8.64 -1.91
CA VAL A 70 3.95 7.73 -0.77
C VAL A 70 5.09 6.72 -0.77
N GLN A 71 5.60 6.42 0.41
CA GLN A 71 6.51 5.29 0.61
C GLN A 71 5.87 4.20 1.45
N VAL A 72 5.87 2.98 0.92
CA VAL A 72 5.45 1.77 1.63
C VAL A 72 6.68 0.92 1.93
N GLY A 73 6.96 0.71 3.19
CA GLY A 73 8.10 -0.08 3.68
C GLY A 73 8.00 -1.56 3.33
N ALA A 74 9.12 -2.27 3.43
CA ALA A 74 9.18 -3.70 3.12
C ALA A 74 8.24 -4.50 4.05
N ASN A 75 7.60 -5.52 3.46
CA ASN A 75 6.71 -6.44 4.18
C ASN A 75 5.56 -5.75 4.93
N VAL A 76 5.13 -4.58 4.48
CA VAL A 76 3.88 -3.97 4.97
C VAL A 76 2.72 -4.86 4.55
N SER A 77 1.83 -5.15 5.49
CA SER A 77 0.63 -5.96 5.28
C SER A 77 -0.60 -5.06 5.24
N PHE A 78 -1.20 -4.92 4.07
CA PHE A 78 -2.54 -4.36 3.93
C PHE A 78 -3.58 -5.45 4.19
N THR A 79 -4.77 -5.06 4.62
CA THR A 79 -5.94 -5.95 4.72
C THR A 79 -7.11 -5.31 3.97
N ASN A 80 -8.06 -6.11 3.50
CA ASN A 80 -9.29 -5.61 2.85
C ASN A 80 -10.55 -6.36 3.31
N ASP A 81 -10.39 -7.21 4.33
CA ASP A 81 -11.49 -7.92 4.99
C ASP A 81 -11.34 -7.76 6.50
N ARG A 82 -12.33 -7.12 7.13
CA ARG A 82 -12.32 -6.85 8.57
C ARG A 82 -12.60 -8.10 9.40
N TYR A 83 -13.41 -9.00 8.88
CA TYR A 83 -13.85 -10.21 9.57
C TYR A 83 -13.65 -11.45 8.70
N PRO A 84 -12.38 -11.82 8.43
CA PRO A 84 -12.06 -12.85 7.46
C PRO A 84 -12.66 -14.21 7.86
N ARG A 85 -13.35 -14.82 6.94
CA ARG A 85 -13.88 -16.18 7.03
C ARG A 85 -13.74 -16.85 5.67
N ALA A 86 -13.28 -18.08 5.67
CA ALA A 86 -13.14 -18.85 4.44
C ALA A 86 -14.50 -18.97 3.71
N LYS A 87 -14.49 -18.67 2.41
CA LYS A 87 -15.67 -18.78 1.53
C LYS A 87 -16.90 -18.01 2.04
N ASN A 88 -16.71 -16.87 2.68
CA ASN A 88 -17.78 -16.01 3.15
C ASN A 88 -18.52 -15.37 1.95
N PRO A 89 -19.81 -15.71 1.69
CA PRO A 89 -20.55 -15.13 0.58
C PRO A 89 -20.99 -13.68 0.86
N ASN A 90 -20.91 -13.23 2.10
CA ASN A 90 -21.31 -11.88 2.54
C ASN A 90 -20.10 -10.98 2.80
N TRP A 91 -18.95 -11.31 2.22
CA TRP A 91 -17.78 -10.46 2.34
C TRP A 91 -18.02 -9.06 1.75
N ILE A 92 -17.58 -8.04 2.47
CA ILE A 92 -17.69 -6.65 2.05
C ILE A 92 -16.28 -6.08 1.94
N LEU A 93 -15.94 -5.55 0.77
CA LEU A 93 -14.69 -4.84 0.54
C LEU A 93 -14.69 -3.51 1.31
N GLU A 94 -13.72 -3.31 2.18
CA GLU A 94 -13.50 -2.03 2.85
C GLU A 94 -12.29 -1.32 2.23
N HIS A 95 -12.53 -0.10 1.71
CA HIS A 95 -11.51 0.70 1.04
C HIS A 95 -10.54 1.34 2.02
N THR A 96 -9.25 1.29 1.70
CA THR A 96 -8.17 1.93 2.46
C THR A 96 -7.48 2.97 1.60
N LYS A 97 -7.16 4.11 2.18
CA LYS A 97 -6.51 5.22 1.48
C LYS A 97 -5.23 5.65 2.18
N ILE A 98 -4.15 5.71 1.41
CA ILE A 98 -2.87 6.29 1.85
C ILE A 98 -2.71 7.61 1.11
N CYS A 99 -2.81 8.72 1.84
CA CYS A 99 -2.78 10.05 1.25
C CYS A 99 -1.37 10.50 0.88
N LYS A 100 -1.30 11.52 0.03
CA LYS A 100 -0.09 12.09 -0.54
C LYS A 100 1.01 12.30 0.49
N GLY A 101 2.21 11.86 0.15
CA GLY A 101 3.41 12.05 0.96
C GLY A 101 3.48 11.23 2.24
N ALA A 102 2.50 10.39 2.52
CA ALA A 102 2.56 9.52 3.71
C ALA A 102 3.67 8.47 3.60
N SER A 103 4.16 8.02 4.74
CA SER A 103 5.25 7.03 4.84
C SER A 103 4.87 5.93 5.82
N ILE A 104 4.90 4.69 5.35
CA ILE A 104 4.57 3.50 6.15
C ILE A 104 5.86 2.73 6.42
N GLY A 105 6.22 2.60 7.68
CA GLY A 105 7.41 1.87 8.12
C GLY A 105 7.34 0.37 7.79
N ALA A 106 8.50 -0.27 7.68
CA ALA A 106 8.58 -1.70 7.37
C ALA A 106 7.84 -2.57 8.39
N GLY A 107 7.21 -3.64 7.90
CA GLY A 107 6.53 -4.62 8.74
C GLY A 107 5.25 -4.12 9.44
N CYS A 108 4.72 -2.95 9.04
CA CYS A 108 3.44 -2.48 9.55
C CYS A 108 2.28 -3.33 9.04
N THR A 109 1.22 -3.42 9.84
CA THR A 109 -0.07 -3.97 9.42
C THR A 109 -1.12 -2.86 9.44
N LEU A 110 -1.84 -2.67 8.35
CA LEU A 110 -2.93 -1.71 8.23
C LEU A 110 -4.26 -2.45 8.14
N LEU A 111 -5.16 -2.19 9.08
CA LEU A 111 -6.52 -2.70 8.97
C LEU A 111 -7.26 -1.97 7.85
N CYS A 112 -8.26 -2.64 7.27
CA CYS A 112 -9.06 -2.10 6.19
C CYS A 112 -10.00 -0.98 6.64
N GLY A 113 -10.46 -0.16 5.70
CA GLY A 113 -11.41 0.90 5.94
C GLY A 113 -10.80 2.15 6.62
N ILE A 114 -9.48 2.31 6.61
CA ILE A 114 -8.79 3.45 7.24
C ILE A 114 -8.18 4.39 6.22
N THR A 115 -7.95 5.62 6.66
CA THR A 115 -7.21 6.63 5.91
C THR A 115 -5.94 7.02 6.68
N ILE A 116 -4.78 6.95 6.00
CA ILE A 116 -3.54 7.54 6.48
C ILE A 116 -3.42 8.93 5.86
N GLY A 117 -3.45 9.97 6.68
CA GLY A 117 -3.48 11.37 6.26
C GLY A 117 -2.22 11.83 5.54
N GLU A 118 -2.32 12.97 4.84
CA GLU A 118 -1.20 13.56 4.09
C GLU A 118 0.04 13.75 4.97
N ASN A 119 1.20 13.36 4.44
CA ASN A 119 2.49 13.46 5.12
C ASN A 119 2.55 12.77 6.50
N ALA A 120 1.58 11.95 6.85
CA ALA A 120 1.64 11.16 8.08
C ALA A 120 2.73 10.09 7.99
N MET A 121 3.26 9.71 9.13
CA MET A 121 4.30 8.67 9.22
C MET A 121 3.89 7.59 10.22
N ILE A 122 4.01 6.34 9.80
CA ILE A 122 3.79 5.17 10.65
C ILE A 122 5.14 4.52 10.95
N GLY A 123 5.47 4.40 12.21
CA GLY A 123 6.70 3.75 12.66
C GLY A 123 6.70 2.25 12.35
N ALA A 124 7.88 1.70 12.04
CA ALA A 124 8.02 0.29 11.67
C ALA A 124 7.41 -0.67 12.71
N GLY A 125 6.83 -1.77 12.24
CA GLY A 125 6.23 -2.81 13.09
C GLY A 125 4.92 -2.42 13.77
N SER A 126 4.32 -1.30 13.40
CA SER A 126 3.05 -0.84 13.99
C SER A 126 1.84 -1.55 13.40
N VAL A 127 0.78 -1.65 14.20
CA VAL A 127 -0.55 -2.12 13.74
C VAL A 127 -1.52 -0.95 13.77
N VAL A 128 -1.89 -0.45 12.59
CA VAL A 128 -2.78 0.70 12.45
C VAL A 128 -4.23 0.22 12.38
N THR A 129 -5.04 0.61 13.36
CA THR A 129 -6.41 0.13 13.53
C THR A 129 -7.48 1.18 13.27
N LYS A 130 -7.08 2.43 13.03
CA LYS A 130 -7.98 3.57 12.78
C LYS A 130 -7.27 4.64 11.96
N ASP A 131 -8.02 5.63 11.51
CA ASP A 131 -7.49 6.75 10.74
C ASP A 131 -6.35 7.47 11.47
N VAL A 132 -5.35 7.87 10.70
CA VAL A 132 -4.22 8.67 11.16
C VAL A 132 -4.32 10.06 10.54
N PRO A 133 -4.40 11.13 11.33
CA PRO A 133 -4.45 12.49 10.83
C PRO A 133 -3.20 12.90 10.06
N ALA A 134 -3.37 13.89 9.17
CA ALA A 134 -2.27 14.46 8.39
C ALA A 134 -1.15 15.02 9.28
N GLY A 135 0.12 14.84 8.86
CA GLY A 135 1.28 15.39 9.54
C GLY A 135 1.54 14.83 10.93
N GLU A 136 1.09 13.64 11.21
CA GLU A 136 1.31 12.98 12.51
C GLU A 136 2.18 11.73 12.40
N LEU A 137 3.02 11.52 13.41
CA LEU A 137 3.75 10.27 13.63
C LEU A 137 2.96 9.39 14.60
N TRP A 138 2.66 8.17 14.16
CA TRP A 138 2.01 7.14 14.95
C TRP A 138 2.86 5.87 15.02
N VAL A 139 2.93 5.24 16.20
CA VAL A 139 3.77 4.06 16.46
C VAL A 139 3.07 3.11 17.42
N GLY A 140 3.31 1.83 17.27
CA GLY A 140 2.95 0.80 18.25
C GLY A 140 1.85 -0.16 17.79
N THR A 141 1.45 -1.05 18.69
CA THR A 141 0.42 -2.07 18.50
C THR A 141 -0.55 -2.03 19.67
N PRO A 142 -1.74 -1.41 19.51
CA PRO A 142 -2.16 -0.63 18.34
C PRO A 142 -1.37 0.68 18.21
N ALA A 143 -1.24 1.18 16.99
CA ALA A 143 -0.56 2.45 16.73
C ALA A 143 -1.27 3.61 17.42
N LYS A 144 -0.48 4.50 18.03
CA LYS A 144 -0.96 5.69 18.73
C LYS A 144 -0.13 6.90 18.34
N PHE A 145 -0.73 8.07 18.47
CA PHE A 145 -0.08 9.35 18.26
C PHE A 145 1.19 9.50 19.13
N VAL A 146 2.25 9.95 18.52
CA VAL A 146 3.52 10.29 19.18
C VAL A 146 3.75 11.79 19.16
N ARG A 147 3.73 12.39 17.96
CA ARG A 147 3.97 13.83 17.76
C ARG A 147 3.51 14.27 16.36
N LYS A 148 3.40 15.57 16.17
CA LYS A 148 3.32 16.17 14.83
C LYS A 148 4.70 16.21 14.15
N ILE A 149 4.70 16.18 12.83
CA ILE A 149 5.92 16.21 12.01
C ILE A 149 5.79 17.24 10.90
#